data_05fdd3800207de1cf7a283b328a2634a
#
_entry.id   05fdd3800207de1cf7a283b328a2634a
#
_cell.length_a   1.000
_cell.length_b   1.000
_cell.length_c   1.000
_cell.angle_alpha   90.00
_cell.angle_beta   90.00
_cell.angle_gamma   90.00
#
_symmetry.space_group_name_H-M   'P 1'
#
loop_
_entity.id
_entity.type
_entity.pdbx_description
1 polymer ?
#
loop_
_entity_poly.entity_id
_entity_poly.type
_entity_poly.pdbx_seq_one_letter_code
_entity_poly.pdbx_strand_id
1 'polypeptide(L)'
;MKIALTLTRAQAEVLVRATFIGQPLFNTREQRVLYSIMREVSLKANRFYMGFTTQKQRRFWLKLYEADMLEKFLGYILTMEHYGQYERQTLLQITYDINEQLA
;
A
#
# COMPACT_ATOMS: atom_id res chain seq x y z
N MET A 1 -15.48 -6.83 -6.78
CA MET A 1 -14.91 -7.28 -5.50
C MET A 1 -14.03 -6.19 -4.91
N LYS A 2 -14.15 -5.93 -3.62
CA LYS A 2 -13.33 -4.96 -2.92
C LYS A 2 -12.59 -5.63 -1.78
N ILE A 3 -11.37 -5.17 -1.55
CA ILE A 3 -10.51 -5.66 -0.46
C ILE A 3 -10.49 -4.57 0.62
N ALA A 4 -10.65 -4.96 1.87
CA ALA A 4 -10.64 -4.04 3.00
C ALA A 4 -9.44 -4.31 3.91
N LEU A 5 -8.68 -3.26 4.19
CA LEU A 5 -7.59 -3.31 5.17
C LEU A 5 -8.01 -2.47 6.38
N THR A 6 -8.01 -3.06 7.55
CA THR A 6 -8.30 -2.32 8.78
C THR A 6 -6.99 -1.80 9.35
N LEU A 7 -6.82 -0.48 9.35
CA LEU A 7 -5.55 0.15 9.70
C LEU A 7 -5.75 1.20 10.79
N THR A 8 -4.77 1.28 11.70
CA THR A 8 -4.65 2.42 12.61
C THR A 8 -4.05 3.60 11.86
N ARG A 9 -4.10 4.79 12.46
CA ARG A 9 -3.48 5.98 11.89
C ARG A 9 -1.98 5.77 11.65
N ALA A 10 -1.28 5.17 12.63
CA ALA A 10 0.15 4.91 12.51
C ALA A 10 0.46 3.93 11.38
N GLN A 11 -0.37 2.90 11.21
CA GLN A 11 -0.21 1.95 10.10
C GLN A 11 -0.49 2.61 8.75
N ALA A 12 -1.49 3.48 8.70
CA ALA A 12 -1.79 4.24 7.48
C ALA A 12 -0.62 5.15 7.09
N GLU A 13 0.06 5.76 8.08
CA GLU A 13 1.25 6.57 7.82
C GLU A 13 2.37 5.73 7.22
N VAL A 14 2.61 4.53 7.75
CA VAL A 14 3.60 3.60 7.19
C VAL A 14 3.27 3.29 5.74
N LEU A 15 2.00 3.02 5.44
CA LEU A 15 1.56 2.71 4.07
C LEU A 15 1.78 3.89 3.13
N VAL A 16 1.47 5.12 3.58
CA VAL A 16 1.69 6.32 2.78
C VAL A 16 3.17 6.48 2.43
N ARG A 17 4.05 6.32 3.41
CA ARG A 17 5.49 6.42 3.19
C ARG A 17 6.01 5.34 2.25
N ALA A 18 5.56 4.11 2.43
CA ALA A 18 6.00 2.98 1.60
C ALA A 18 5.55 3.10 0.15
N THR A 19 4.36 3.67 -0.09
CA THR A 19 3.81 3.82 -1.43
C THR A 19 4.19 5.14 -2.10
N PHE A 20 4.92 6.00 -1.41
CA PHE A 20 5.43 7.23 -2.02
C PHE A 20 6.48 6.85 -3.06
N ILE A 21 6.14 7.07 -4.31
CA ILE A 21 7.02 6.76 -5.43
C ILE A 21 7.47 8.09 -6.03
N GLY A 22 8.79 8.33 -5.97
CA GLY A 22 9.39 9.45 -6.67
C GLY A 22 9.22 9.26 -8.18
N GLN A 23 9.92 10.05 -8.98
CA GLN A 23 9.81 9.96 -10.43
C GLN A 23 10.79 8.90 -10.96
N PRO A 24 10.36 7.64 -11.13
CA PRO A 24 11.26 6.60 -11.58
C PRO A 24 11.44 6.66 -13.10
N LEU A 25 12.62 6.23 -13.52
CA LEU A 25 12.90 6.05 -14.95
C LEU A 25 12.35 4.68 -15.34
N PHE A 26 11.25 4.68 -16.06
CA PHE A 26 10.67 3.43 -16.57
C PHE A 26 11.00 3.28 -18.04
N ASN A 27 11.55 2.15 -18.40
CA ASN A 27 11.95 1.85 -19.76
C ASN A 27 10.94 0.97 -20.49
N THR A 28 10.00 0.33 -19.76
CA THR A 28 9.04 -0.57 -20.35
C THR A 28 7.60 -0.09 -20.15
N ARG A 29 6.72 -0.53 -21.05
CA ARG A 29 5.30 -0.25 -20.97
C ARG A 29 4.69 -0.81 -19.68
N GLU A 30 5.10 -2.02 -19.30
CA GLU A 30 4.61 -2.69 -18.09
C GLU A 30 4.95 -1.89 -16.84
N GLN A 31 6.16 -1.37 -16.75
CA GLN A 31 6.60 -0.54 -15.63
C GLN A 31 5.80 0.76 -15.54
N ARG A 32 5.47 1.36 -16.68
CA ARG A 32 4.65 2.58 -16.71
C ARG A 32 3.23 2.33 -16.22
N VAL A 33 2.65 1.19 -16.60
CA VAL A 33 1.31 0.80 -16.14
C VAL A 33 1.32 0.55 -14.64
N LEU A 34 2.30 -0.20 -14.16
CA LEU A 34 2.50 -0.47 -12.73
C LEU A 34 2.61 0.83 -11.93
N TYR A 35 3.44 1.75 -12.40
CA TYR A 35 3.63 3.05 -11.75
C TYR A 35 2.31 3.83 -11.69
N SER A 36 1.56 3.83 -12.78
CA SER A 36 0.28 4.54 -12.86
C SER A 36 -0.70 4.03 -11.80
N ILE A 37 -0.80 2.72 -11.64
CA ILE A 37 -1.68 2.10 -10.64
C ILE A 37 -1.19 2.42 -9.24
N MET A 38 0.12 2.30 -8.99
CA MET A 38 0.69 2.56 -7.67
C MET A 38 0.56 4.03 -7.28
N ARG A 39 0.61 4.94 -8.24
CA ARG A 39 0.37 6.37 -7.98
C ARG A 39 -1.06 6.59 -7.50
N GLU A 40 -2.03 5.93 -8.12
CA GLU A 40 -3.43 5.99 -7.66
C GLU A 40 -3.58 5.46 -6.25
N VAL A 41 -2.95 4.32 -5.95
CA VAL A 41 -2.97 3.72 -4.61
C VAL A 41 -2.33 4.66 -3.59
N SER A 42 -1.21 5.28 -3.94
CA SER A 42 -0.51 6.24 -3.07
C SER A 42 -1.39 7.44 -2.73
N LEU A 43 -2.04 8.03 -3.74
CA LEU A 43 -2.95 9.15 -3.53
C LEU A 43 -4.15 8.75 -2.66
N LYS A 44 -4.68 7.56 -2.88
CA LYS A 44 -5.78 7.02 -2.12
C LYS A 44 -5.38 6.79 -0.65
N ALA A 45 -4.19 6.22 -0.43
CA ALA A 45 -3.64 6.00 0.91
C ALA A 45 -3.44 7.32 1.66
N ASN A 46 -2.92 8.33 0.97
CA ASN A 46 -2.72 9.66 1.57
C ASN A 46 -4.05 10.29 2.01
N ARG A 47 -5.06 10.23 1.15
CA ARG A 47 -6.40 10.73 1.50
C ARG A 47 -6.99 9.97 2.68
N PHE A 48 -6.79 8.65 2.70
CA PHE A 48 -7.25 7.80 3.80
C PHE A 48 -6.59 8.21 5.12
N TYR A 49 -5.28 8.41 5.11
CA TYR A 49 -4.52 8.83 6.27
C TYR A 49 -4.98 10.20 6.77
N MET A 50 -5.17 11.14 5.87
CA MET A 50 -5.61 12.50 6.21
C MET A 50 -7.05 12.54 6.75
N GLY A 51 -7.82 11.50 6.49
CA GLY A 51 -9.20 11.40 6.97
C GLY A 51 -9.36 10.91 8.41
N PHE A 52 -8.27 10.53 9.07
CA PHE A 52 -8.33 10.14 10.48
C PHE A 52 -8.61 11.37 11.36
N THR A 53 -9.56 11.23 12.29
CA THR A 53 -9.85 12.25 13.30
C THR A 53 -9.64 11.63 14.68
N THR A 54 -10.68 11.02 15.25
CA THR A 54 -10.63 10.38 16.57
C THR A 54 -10.71 8.87 16.53
N GLN A 55 -10.88 8.30 15.34
CA GLN A 55 -11.00 6.84 15.19
C GLN A 55 -9.68 6.15 15.53
N LYS A 56 -9.78 5.01 16.22
CA LYS A 56 -8.62 4.16 16.49
C LYS A 56 -8.21 3.39 15.24
N GLN A 57 -9.20 2.97 14.46
CA GLN A 57 -9.01 2.20 13.24
C GLN A 57 -10.01 2.64 12.19
N ARG A 58 -9.63 2.51 10.92
CA ARG A 58 -10.52 2.73 9.79
C ARG A 58 -10.27 1.66 8.74
N ARG A 59 -11.28 1.40 7.90
CA ARG A 59 -11.15 0.48 6.77
C ARG A 59 -10.69 1.22 5.54
N PHE A 60 -9.60 0.73 4.95
CA PHE A 60 -9.07 1.21 3.69
C PHE A 60 -9.53 0.25 2.59
N TRP A 61 -10.35 0.74 1.68
CA TRP A 61 -10.95 -0.08 0.64
C TRP A 61 -10.14 0.04 -0.65
N LEU A 62 -9.84 -1.11 -1.24
CA LEU A 62 -9.11 -1.21 -2.50
C LEU A 62 -9.93 -2.01 -3.50
N LYS A 63 -9.86 -1.62 -4.77
CA LYS A 63 -10.33 -2.46 -5.86
C LYS A 63 -9.40 -3.66 -6.01
N LEU A 64 -9.91 -4.72 -6.65
CA LEU A 64 -9.15 -5.96 -6.82
C LEU A 64 -7.77 -5.72 -7.44
N TYR A 65 -7.72 -4.98 -8.54
CA TYR A 65 -6.45 -4.73 -9.22
C TYR A 65 -5.51 -3.84 -8.40
N GLU A 66 -6.05 -2.92 -7.61
CA GLU A 66 -5.26 -2.08 -6.72
C GLU A 66 -4.60 -2.92 -5.62
N ALA A 67 -5.38 -3.84 -5.03
CA ALA A 67 -4.88 -4.71 -3.98
C ALA A 67 -3.82 -5.67 -4.49
N ASP A 68 -4.04 -6.27 -5.66
CA ASP A 68 -3.07 -7.17 -6.29
C ASP A 68 -1.75 -6.45 -6.56
N MET A 69 -1.83 -5.25 -7.10
CA MET A 69 -0.65 -4.46 -7.42
C MET A 69 0.08 -4.01 -6.16
N LEU A 70 -0.67 -3.60 -5.13
CA LEU A 70 -0.08 -3.21 -3.84
C LEU A 70 0.66 -4.39 -3.21
N GLU A 71 0.08 -5.59 -3.22
CA GLU A 71 0.75 -6.78 -2.69
C GLU A 71 2.09 -7.01 -3.38
N LYS A 72 2.12 -6.96 -4.69
CA LYS A 72 3.34 -7.16 -5.48
C LYS A 72 4.38 -6.08 -5.20
N PHE A 73 3.93 -4.83 -5.14
CA PHE A 73 4.81 -3.70 -4.87
C PHE A 73 5.43 -3.80 -3.47
N LEU A 74 4.64 -4.10 -2.45
CA LEU A 74 5.14 -4.24 -1.08
C LEU A 74 6.11 -5.41 -0.97
N GLY A 75 5.82 -6.53 -1.63
CA GLY A 75 6.74 -7.65 -1.70
C GLY A 75 8.10 -7.26 -2.28
N TYR A 76 8.08 -6.45 -3.32
CA TYR A 76 9.30 -5.95 -3.96
C TYR A 76 10.10 -5.03 -3.04
N ILE A 77 9.47 -3.99 -2.47
CA ILE A 77 10.19 -3.02 -1.65
C ILE A 77 10.71 -3.62 -0.33
N LEU A 78 10.02 -4.62 0.21
CA LEU A 78 10.47 -5.30 1.43
C LEU A 78 11.78 -6.07 1.22
N THR A 79 12.09 -6.43 -0.02
CA THR A 79 13.36 -7.09 -0.34
C THR A 79 14.47 -6.09 -0.67
N MET A 80 14.12 -4.86 -1.06
CA MET A 80 15.07 -3.88 -1.58
C MET A 80 15.47 -2.82 -0.56
N GLU A 81 14.61 -2.53 0.42
CA GLU A 81 14.82 -1.44 1.36
C GLU A 81 14.84 -1.95 2.79
N HIS A 82 15.58 -1.22 3.64
CA HIS A 82 15.59 -1.48 5.07
C HIS A 82 14.53 -0.63 5.77
N TYR A 83 13.61 -1.33 6.43
CA TYR A 83 12.60 -0.69 7.25
C TYR A 83 12.86 -0.99 8.72
N GLY A 84 12.45 -0.08 9.60
CA GLY A 84 12.40 -0.36 11.02
C GLY A 84 11.48 -1.55 11.31
N GLN A 85 11.59 -2.11 12.49
CA GLN A 85 10.83 -3.30 12.85
C GLN A 85 9.31 -3.08 12.74
N TYR A 86 8.84 -1.94 13.24
CA TYR A 86 7.41 -1.62 13.21
C TYR A 86 6.90 -1.47 11.77
N GLU A 87 7.61 -0.73 10.94
CA GLU A 87 7.25 -0.50 9.55
C GLU A 87 7.24 -1.82 8.78
N ARG A 88 8.25 -2.63 8.97
CA ARG A 88 8.35 -3.93 8.30
C ARG A 88 7.18 -4.85 8.70
N GLN A 89 6.88 -4.93 9.99
CA GLN A 89 5.76 -5.74 10.47
C GLN A 89 4.43 -5.26 9.92
N THR A 90 4.23 -3.93 9.86
CA THR A 90 3.02 -3.34 9.31
C THR A 90 2.85 -3.71 7.83
N LEU A 91 3.92 -3.56 7.04
CA LEU A 91 3.86 -3.86 5.60
C LEU A 91 3.66 -5.35 5.35
N LEU A 92 4.29 -6.21 6.14
CA LEU A 92 4.09 -7.66 6.06
C LEU A 92 2.65 -8.04 6.40
N GLN A 93 2.07 -7.43 7.42
CA GLN A 93 0.69 -7.68 7.81
C GLN A 93 -0.28 -7.25 6.71
N ILE A 94 -0.05 -6.10 6.10
CA ILE A 94 -0.87 -5.62 4.98
C ILE A 94 -0.78 -6.61 3.81
N THR A 95 0.43 -7.04 3.47
CA THR A 95 0.64 -8.01 2.39
C THR A 95 -0.09 -9.33 2.67
N TYR A 96 0.00 -9.80 3.90
CA TYR A 96 -0.67 -11.03 4.33
C TYR A 96 -2.19 -10.90 4.22
N ASP A 97 -2.75 -9.79 4.70
CA ASP A 97 -4.19 -9.55 4.68
C ASP A 97 -4.72 -9.50 3.24
N ILE A 98 -3.98 -8.85 2.34
CA ILE A 98 -4.36 -8.81 0.93
C ILE A 98 -4.33 -10.23 0.35
N ASN A 99 -3.25 -10.95 0.59
CA ASN A 99 -3.09 -12.31 0.06
C ASN A 99 -4.22 -13.22 0.52
N GLU A 100 -4.59 -13.14 1.79
CA GLU A 100 -5.66 -13.95 2.36
C GLU A 100 -7.00 -13.64 1.71
N GLN A 101 -7.30 -12.37 1.45
CA GLN A 101 -8.55 -11.96 0.83
C GLN A 101 -8.60 -12.28 -0.67
N LEU A 102 -7.45 -12.34 -1.34
CA LEU A 102 -7.36 -12.66 -2.77
C LEU A 102 -7.31 -14.16 -3.04
N ALA A 103 -7.03 -14.95 -2.03
CA ALA A 103 -6.93 -16.40 -2.17
C ALA A 103 -8.28 -17.07 -2.47
#